data_532c07c17bfafbb72866e4b74ccbb569
#
_entry.id   532c07c17bfafbb72866e4b74ccbb569
#
_cell.length_a   1.000
_cell.length_b   1.000
_cell.length_c   1.000
_cell.angle_alpha   90.00
_cell.angle_beta   90.00
_cell.angle_gamma   90.00
#
_symmetry.space_group_name_H-M   'P 1'
#
loop_
_entity.id
_entity.type
_entity.pdbx_description
1 polymer ?
#
loop_
_entity_poly.entity_id
_entity_poly.type
_entity_poly.pdbx_seq_one_letter_code
_entity_poly.pdbx_strand_id
1 'polypeptide(L)'
;MTHRNRIGAHRRAPVFSLAAALCSIAAASTSFLMGRNQSLWFDEQYSLLLAGKPIRDLISLTAVDAHPPLYYLMLKAWMPLAGGDVAALRLLNCLFLGAAVMVMLILLRDLSGARTAFLCMPFLLCGGFMLRYGYELRMYSPAMLIAVSGTYAILRATATIGGDAPSSGTARDAVRSRTDRRPRIAWWTVYACTVALGMYTLYLTAFVWLAHAIWLAWRSWRRLTVYIAPLVLYLPWMPVLLDQMRHSVLPPIRRAMNMSGVASALDTVMLGMTERELPSLVSLLVLATLLGAFAMTVIALNAPQEGMPDRWGQSGRRPPAAGRNPLPHPIQLNRPAFALIVMTAALPPATMIVWSAAKELSTGGYGLFSIRYLSVAMPFGYISMALSCIFAAPRRPCLARLAYAAVLCALLAGTVILAIRGNQSFDRSDTPGSAALSRSVSCSADRPVIAQDEYTYIDAYWYYRDCPAYYFLAAGDVSARGGYAPLRHTAAQLKSPDLLAVDRFTLLSWSTRRDYDALLHATGWTRGRVTRRDANAAVEYRRQSSPPPASSER
;
A
#
# COMPACT_ATOMS: atom_id res chain seq x y z
N MET A 1 -41.87 13.21 -12.85
CA MET A 1 -40.48 13.61 -13.21
C MET A 1 -40.54 14.21 -14.62
N THR A 2 -40.37 15.51 -14.70
CA THR A 2 -40.53 16.26 -15.96
C THR A 2 -39.35 15.97 -16.91
N HIS A 3 -39.61 15.98 -18.22
CA HIS A 3 -38.68 15.72 -19.31
C HIS A 3 -37.33 16.50 -19.18
N ARG A 4 -37.35 17.67 -18.58
CA ARG A 4 -36.20 18.55 -18.32
C ARG A 4 -35.19 17.96 -17.32
N ASN A 5 -35.61 17.15 -16.35
CA ASN A 5 -34.72 16.50 -15.37
C ASN A 5 -34.00 15.28 -15.96
N ARG A 6 -34.57 14.59 -16.97
CA ARG A 6 -33.91 13.51 -17.69
C ARG A 6 -32.77 14.00 -18.58
N ILE A 7 -32.97 15.14 -19.27
CA ILE A 7 -31.95 15.74 -20.14
C ILE A 7 -30.73 16.23 -19.32
N GLY A 8 -30.97 16.81 -18.14
CA GLY A 8 -29.89 17.27 -17.26
C GLY A 8 -29.08 16.11 -16.64
N ALA A 9 -29.71 14.98 -16.34
CA ALA A 9 -29.03 13.78 -15.81
C ALA A 9 -28.17 13.09 -16.88
N HIS A 10 -28.66 13.02 -18.13
CA HIS A 10 -27.91 12.43 -19.25
C HIS A 10 -26.64 13.22 -19.61
N ARG A 11 -26.66 14.55 -19.50
CA ARG A 11 -25.48 15.39 -19.78
C ARG A 11 -24.43 15.38 -18.67
N ARG A 12 -24.80 15.09 -17.41
CA ARG A 12 -23.88 15.10 -16.27
C ARG A 12 -23.11 13.79 -16.09
N ALA A 13 -23.64 12.68 -16.58
CA ALA A 13 -22.97 11.37 -16.49
C ALA A 13 -21.63 11.33 -17.25
N PRO A 14 -21.51 11.79 -18.52
CA PRO A 14 -20.23 11.76 -19.24
C PRO A 14 -19.19 12.70 -18.61
N VAL A 15 -19.59 13.87 -18.07
CA VAL A 15 -18.67 14.80 -17.40
C VAL A 15 -18.04 14.17 -16.16
N PHE A 16 -18.82 13.49 -15.33
CA PHE A 16 -18.28 12.78 -14.17
C PHE A 16 -17.33 11.66 -14.58
N SER A 17 -17.71 10.83 -15.57
CA SER A 17 -16.88 9.71 -16.02
C SER A 17 -15.54 10.19 -16.57
N LEU A 18 -15.53 11.27 -17.35
CA LEU A 18 -14.30 11.88 -17.84
C LEU A 18 -13.43 12.43 -16.71
N ALA A 19 -14.02 13.18 -15.77
CA ALA A 19 -13.29 13.75 -14.64
C ALA A 19 -12.72 12.65 -13.72
N ALA A 20 -13.47 11.57 -13.47
CA ALA A 20 -13.00 10.43 -12.71
C ALA A 20 -11.84 9.70 -13.42
N ALA A 21 -11.92 9.51 -14.73
CA ALA A 21 -10.84 8.96 -15.53
C ALA A 21 -9.59 9.84 -15.48
N LEU A 22 -9.74 11.14 -15.68
CA LEU A 22 -8.62 12.09 -15.60
C LEU A 22 -7.99 12.12 -14.20
N CYS A 23 -8.79 12.10 -13.14
CA CYS A 23 -8.30 12.03 -11.76
C CYS A 23 -7.52 10.72 -11.50
N SER A 24 -8.02 9.59 -11.98
CA SER A 24 -7.37 8.27 -11.84
C SER A 24 -6.05 8.22 -12.61
N ILE A 25 -6.03 8.73 -13.84
CA ILE A 25 -4.81 8.86 -14.65
C ILE A 25 -3.82 9.81 -13.96
N ALA A 26 -4.28 10.96 -13.44
CA ALA A 26 -3.44 11.91 -12.73
C ALA A 26 -2.81 11.29 -11.47
N ALA A 27 -3.58 10.53 -10.66
CA ALA A 27 -3.04 9.83 -9.49
C ALA A 27 -1.99 8.78 -9.89
N ALA A 28 -2.27 7.95 -10.90
CA ALA A 28 -1.32 6.97 -11.42
C ALA A 28 -0.04 7.65 -11.97
N SER A 29 -0.20 8.72 -12.75
CA SER A 29 0.92 9.48 -13.32
C SER A 29 1.76 10.18 -12.26
N THR A 30 1.14 10.79 -11.25
CA THR A 30 1.86 11.41 -10.12
C THR A 30 2.67 10.35 -9.37
N SER A 31 2.06 9.21 -9.04
CA SER A 31 2.75 8.08 -8.42
C SER A 31 3.92 7.59 -9.27
N PHE A 32 3.72 7.43 -10.58
CA PHE A 32 4.76 7.04 -11.52
C PHE A 32 5.92 8.05 -11.56
N LEU A 33 5.61 9.34 -11.68
CA LEU A 33 6.62 10.40 -11.70
C LEU A 33 7.43 10.47 -10.40
N MET A 34 6.80 10.24 -9.26
CA MET A 34 7.48 10.14 -7.96
C MET A 34 8.45 8.94 -7.92
N GLY A 35 8.08 7.82 -8.56
CA GLY A 35 8.82 6.56 -8.47
C GLY A 35 9.83 6.31 -9.58
N ARG A 36 9.65 6.86 -10.80
CA ARG A 36 10.38 6.45 -12.01
C ARG A 36 11.90 6.53 -11.90
N ASN A 37 12.42 7.50 -11.15
CA ASN A 37 13.85 7.74 -10.99
C ASN A 37 14.39 7.24 -9.63
N GLN A 38 13.53 6.64 -8.80
CA GLN A 38 13.95 6.14 -7.49
C GLN A 38 14.68 4.81 -7.63
N SER A 39 15.71 4.62 -6.82
CA SER A 39 16.42 3.35 -6.71
C SER A 39 15.50 2.27 -6.16
N LEU A 40 15.75 1.01 -6.53
CA LEU A 40 15.11 -0.14 -5.90
C LEU A 40 15.68 -0.31 -4.48
N TRP A 41 14.82 -0.53 -3.51
CA TRP A 41 15.23 -0.87 -2.16
C TRP A 41 15.06 -2.38 -1.92
N PHE A 42 15.58 -2.89 -0.80
CA PHE A 42 15.67 -4.31 -0.50
C PHE A 42 14.39 -5.11 -0.79
N ASP A 43 13.22 -4.65 -0.31
CA ASP A 43 11.96 -5.41 -0.53
C ASP A 43 11.52 -5.40 -2.01
N GLU A 44 11.83 -4.37 -2.80
CA GLU A 44 11.56 -4.35 -4.25
C GLU A 44 12.50 -5.33 -4.98
N GLN A 45 13.78 -5.33 -4.63
CA GLN A 45 14.79 -6.28 -5.14
C GLN A 45 14.37 -7.72 -4.82
N TYR A 46 13.94 -7.97 -3.58
CA TYR A 46 13.39 -9.26 -3.15
C TYR A 46 12.16 -9.69 -3.96
N SER A 47 11.27 -8.75 -4.25
CA SER A 47 10.08 -9.03 -5.08
C SER A 47 10.46 -9.45 -6.49
N LEU A 48 11.48 -8.81 -7.08
CA LEU A 48 12.02 -9.17 -8.40
C LEU A 48 12.75 -10.51 -8.39
N LEU A 49 13.50 -10.79 -7.33
CA LEU A 49 14.16 -12.09 -7.13
C LEU A 49 13.13 -13.23 -7.09
N LEU A 50 12.07 -13.09 -6.32
CA LEU A 50 10.99 -14.09 -6.25
C LEU A 50 10.24 -14.22 -7.57
N ALA A 51 9.86 -13.10 -8.19
CA ALA A 51 9.14 -13.11 -9.46
C ALA A 51 9.97 -13.73 -10.60
N GLY A 52 11.31 -13.69 -10.51
CA GLY A 52 12.23 -14.38 -11.44
C GLY A 52 12.21 -15.90 -11.34
N LYS A 53 11.80 -16.48 -10.18
CA LYS A 53 11.81 -17.94 -9.97
C LYS A 53 10.71 -18.65 -10.76
N PRO A 54 10.85 -19.96 -11.09
CA PRO A 54 9.75 -20.78 -11.60
C PRO A 54 8.52 -20.70 -10.68
N ILE A 55 7.31 -20.84 -11.23
CA ILE A 55 6.04 -20.67 -10.46
C ILE A 55 5.98 -21.59 -9.24
N ARG A 56 6.41 -22.84 -9.38
CA ARG A 56 6.43 -23.80 -8.26
C ARG A 56 7.35 -23.33 -7.14
N ASP A 57 8.54 -22.88 -7.47
CA ASP A 57 9.53 -22.40 -6.50
C ASP A 57 9.06 -21.09 -5.85
N LEU A 58 8.48 -20.17 -6.64
CA LEU A 58 7.89 -18.94 -6.13
C LEU A 58 6.84 -19.24 -5.06
N ILE A 59 5.90 -20.17 -5.33
CA ILE A 59 4.85 -20.55 -4.37
C ILE A 59 5.46 -21.18 -3.12
N SER A 60 6.42 -22.10 -3.26
CA SER A 60 7.07 -22.77 -2.12
C SER A 60 7.91 -21.81 -1.28
N LEU A 61 8.59 -20.86 -1.91
CA LEU A 61 9.39 -19.83 -1.21
C LEU A 61 8.49 -18.83 -0.47
N THR A 62 7.36 -18.43 -1.06
CA THR A 62 6.40 -17.58 -0.36
C THR A 62 5.73 -18.31 0.81
N ALA A 63 5.61 -19.64 0.77
CA ALA A 63 5.07 -20.41 1.88
C ALA A 63 5.97 -20.41 3.14
N VAL A 64 7.27 -20.24 2.98
CA VAL A 64 8.23 -20.13 4.09
C VAL A 64 8.62 -18.69 4.45
N ASP A 65 8.04 -17.70 3.77
CA ASP A 65 8.21 -16.26 4.02
C ASP A 65 7.00 -15.69 4.78
N ALA A 66 6.87 -14.36 4.82
CA ALA A 66 5.82 -13.64 5.54
C ALA A 66 4.64 -13.20 4.65
N HIS A 67 4.70 -13.42 3.35
CA HIS A 67 3.75 -12.84 2.38
C HIS A 67 3.14 -13.89 1.47
N PRO A 68 1.84 -13.76 1.11
CA PRO A 68 1.17 -14.67 0.18
C PRO A 68 1.62 -14.45 -1.27
N PRO A 69 1.38 -15.43 -2.20
CA PRO A 69 2.05 -15.49 -3.49
C PRO A 69 1.48 -14.59 -4.60
N LEU A 70 0.23 -14.11 -4.48
CA LEU A 70 -0.50 -13.55 -5.62
C LEU A 70 0.19 -12.32 -6.23
N TYR A 71 0.73 -11.42 -5.40
CA TYR A 71 1.43 -10.24 -5.90
C TYR A 71 2.66 -10.62 -6.75
N TYR A 72 3.45 -11.57 -6.29
CA TYR A 72 4.65 -12.01 -6.99
C TYR A 72 4.31 -12.72 -8.31
N LEU A 73 3.19 -13.44 -8.38
CA LEU A 73 2.68 -14.01 -9.62
C LEU A 73 2.23 -12.93 -10.61
N MET A 74 1.56 -11.87 -10.15
CA MET A 74 1.19 -10.72 -11.00
C MET A 74 2.44 -10.01 -11.53
N LEU A 75 3.43 -9.78 -10.67
CA LEU A 75 4.71 -9.17 -11.06
C LEU A 75 5.46 -10.05 -12.07
N LYS A 76 5.51 -11.37 -11.85
CA LYS A 76 6.09 -12.33 -12.80
C LYS A 76 5.44 -12.26 -14.18
N ALA A 77 4.11 -12.15 -14.24
CA ALA A 77 3.38 -12.03 -15.49
C ALA A 77 3.66 -10.68 -16.20
N TRP A 78 3.96 -9.62 -15.42
CA TRP A 78 4.24 -8.28 -15.95
C TRP A 78 5.68 -8.11 -16.44
N MET A 79 6.65 -8.79 -15.81
CA MET A 79 8.09 -8.63 -16.13
C MET A 79 8.44 -8.78 -17.61
N PRO A 80 7.89 -9.74 -18.38
CA PRO A 80 8.18 -9.87 -19.81
C PRO A 80 7.72 -8.66 -20.64
N LEU A 81 6.64 -7.97 -20.21
CA LEU A 81 6.11 -6.79 -20.87
C LEU A 81 6.90 -5.53 -20.51
N ALA A 82 7.39 -5.46 -19.28
CA ALA A 82 8.16 -4.32 -18.77
C ALA A 82 9.63 -4.34 -19.20
N GLY A 83 10.16 -5.51 -19.57
CA GLY A 83 11.58 -5.68 -19.86
C GLY A 83 12.46 -5.44 -18.64
N GLY A 84 13.65 -4.87 -18.85
CA GLY A 84 14.61 -4.57 -17.78
C GLY A 84 14.44 -3.22 -17.11
N ASP A 85 13.51 -2.38 -17.56
CA ASP A 85 13.33 -1.02 -17.06
C ASP A 85 12.55 -0.99 -15.74
N VAL A 86 13.13 -0.38 -14.72
CA VAL A 86 12.53 -0.24 -13.37
C VAL A 86 11.27 0.61 -13.40
N ALA A 87 11.23 1.67 -14.23
CA ALA A 87 10.05 2.51 -14.34
C ALA A 87 8.88 1.76 -14.96
N ALA A 88 9.14 0.96 -16.01
CA ALA A 88 8.13 0.10 -16.64
C ALA A 88 7.63 -0.99 -15.69
N LEU A 89 8.49 -1.56 -14.84
CA LEU A 89 8.09 -2.51 -13.79
C LEU A 89 7.12 -1.85 -12.80
N ARG A 90 7.42 -0.63 -12.33
CA ARG A 90 6.59 0.13 -11.38
C ARG A 90 5.24 0.57 -11.95
N LEU A 91 5.12 0.67 -13.28
CA LEU A 91 3.87 1.05 -13.93
C LEU A 91 2.70 0.11 -13.55
N LEU A 92 2.96 -1.19 -13.36
CA LEU A 92 1.94 -2.15 -12.88
C LEU A 92 1.25 -1.64 -11.61
N ASN A 93 2.04 -1.24 -10.63
CA ASN A 93 1.55 -0.78 -9.34
C ASN A 93 0.82 0.56 -9.45
N CYS A 94 1.32 1.47 -10.30
CA CYS A 94 0.65 2.74 -10.60
C CYS A 94 -0.72 2.53 -11.26
N LEU A 95 -0.86 1.53 -12.14
CA LEU A 95 -2.13 1.18 -12.76
C LEU A 95 -3.13 0.65 -11.72
N PHE A 96 -2.69 -0.19 -10.77
CA PHE A 96 -3.54 -0.63 -9.66
C PHE A 96 -3.99 0.55 -8.79
N LEU A 97 -3.12 1.51 -8.51
CA LEU A 97 -3.48 2.72 -7.78
C LEU A 97 -4.53 3.54 -8.53
N GLY A 98 -4.32 3.80 -9.82
CA GLY A 98 -5.28 4.52 -10.66
C GLY A 98 -6.65 3.83 -10.67
N ALA A 99 -6.67 2.50 -10.79
CA ALA A 99 -7.90 1.71 -10.70
C ALA A 99 -8.57 1.82 -9.33
N ALA A 100 -7.80 1.82 -8.22
CA ALA A 100 -8.33 2.02 -6.87
C ALA A 100 -8.99 3.40 -6.71
N VAL A 101 -8.37 4.46 -7.24
CA VAL A 101 -8.92 5.82 -7.27
C VAL A 101 -10.22 5.85 -8.08
N MET A 102 -10.26 5.22 -9.26
CA MET A 102 -11.47 5.13 -10.08
C MET A 102 -12.62 4.47 -9.34
N VAL A 103 -12.39 3.30 -8.73
CA VAL A 103 -13.44 2.58 -7.98
C VAL A 103 -13.90 3.40 -6.78
N MET A 104 -12.99 4.09 -6.08
CA MET A 104 -13.33 4.99 -4.98
C MET A 104 -14.22 6.14 -5.44
N LEU A 105 -13.94 6.77 -6.58
CA LEU A 105 -14.76 7.86 -7.14
C LEU A 105 -16.16 7.37 -7.57
N ILE A 106 -16.25 6.17 -8.13
CA ILE A 106 -17.53 5.52 -8.46
C ILE A 106 -18.31 5.25 -7.17
N LEU A 107 -17.67 4.73 -6.13
CA LEU A 107 -18.27 4.51 -4.81
C LEU A 107 -18.84 5.83 -4.25
N LEU A 108 -18.06 6.89 -4.27
CA LEU A 108 -18.46 8.21 -3.75
C LEU A 108 -19.64 8.82 -4.52
N ARG A 109 -19.64 8.67 -5.85
CA ARG A 109 -20.76 9.10 -6.70
C ARG A 109 -22.04 8.34 -6.33
N ASP A 110 -21.95 7.03 -6.19
CA ASP A 110 -23.10 6.18 -5.88
C ASP A 110 -23.56 6.34 -4.42
N LEU A 111 -22.66 6.81 -3.53
CA LEU A 111 -22.94 7.10 -2.13
C LEU A 111 -23.71 8.41 -1.94
N SER A 112 -23.25 9.50 -2.55
CA SER A 112 -23.74 10.86 -2.24
C SER A 112 -23.76 11.80 -3.46
N GLY A 113 -23.64 11.23 -4.67
CA GLY A 113 -23.71 11.97 -5.93
C GLY A 113 -22.37 12.51 -6.44
N ALA A 114 -22.35 12.92 -7.70
CA ALA A 114 -21.15 13.39 -8.39
C ALA A 114 -20.49 14.59 -7.70
N ARG A 115 -21.26 15.51 -7.12
CA ARG A 115 -20.74 16.69 -6.41
C ARG A 115 -19.84 16.29 -5.24
N THR A 116 -20.24 15.30 -4.45
CA THR A 116 -19.44 14.77 -3.34
C THR A 116 -18.14 14.14 -3.86
N ALA A 117 -18.23 13.33 -4.93
CA ALA A 117 -17.05 12.74 -5.55
C ALA A 117 -16.07 13.81 -6.04
N PHE A 118 -16.53 14.88 -6.71
CA PHE A 118 -15.68 16.00 -7.13
C PHE A 118 -14.96 16.68 -5.94
N LEU A 119 -15.69 16.92 -4.84
CA LEU A 119 -15.08 17.51 -3.64
C LEU A 119 -14.05 16.58 -2.96
N CYS A 120 -14.13 15.29 -3.18
CA CYS A 120 -13.17 14.32 -2.64
C CYS A 120 -11.93 14.10 -3.55
N MET A 121 -11.99 14.43 -4.85
CA MET A 121 -10.86 14.24 -5.78
C MET A 121 -9.54 14.84 -5.30
N PRO A 122 -9.47 16.09 -4.78
CA PRO A 122 -8.22 16.67 -4.31
C PRO A 122 -7.54 15.86 -3.21
N PHE A 123 -8.29 15.20 -2.34
CA PHE A 123 -7.73 14.36 -1.25
C PHE A 123 -7.06 13.11 -1.79
N LEU A 124 -7.59 12.52 -2.87
CA LEU A 124 -6.97 11.38 -3.55
C LEU A 124 -5.73 11.79 -4.35
N LEU A 125 -5.72 12.99 -4.93
CA LEU A 125 -4.58 13.52 -5.69
C LEU A 125 -3.46 14.03 -4.77
N CYS A 126 -3.79 14.53 -3.58
CA CYS A 126 -2.84 15.06 -2.61
C CYS A 126 -2.52 14.04 -1.49
N GLY A 127 -2.96 12.80 -1.58
CA GLY A 127 -2.66 11.73 -0.62
C GLY A 127 -1.23 11.19 -0.80
N GLY A 128 -0.20 11.97 -0.46
CA GLY A 128 1.19 11.69 -0.77
C GLY A 128 1.66 10.32 -0.31
N PHE A 129 1.28 9.89 0.90
CA PHE A 129 1.60 8.56 1.40
C PHE A 129 1.01 7.43 0.54
N MET A 130 -0.26 7.56 0.11
CA MET A 130 -0.89 6.61 -0.80
C MET A 130 -0.19 6.60 -2.17
N LEU A 131 0.15 7.78 -2.72
CA LEU A 131 0.86 7.91 -3.99
C LEU A 131 2.26 7.30 -3.91
N ARG A 132 2.96 7.48 -2.78
CA ARG A 132 4.30 6.91 -2.50
C ARG A 132 4.27 5.38 -2.51
N TYR A 133 3.31 4.74 -1.86
CA TYR A 133 3.15 3.28 -1.89
C TYR A 133 2.47 2.77 -3.17
N GLY A 134 1.96 3.67 -3.98
CA GLY A 134 1.35 3.40 -5.28
C GLY A 134 2.33 2.91 -6.35
N TYR A 135 3.58 3.37 -6.34
CA TYR A 135 4.59 2.94 -7.33
C TYR A 135 5.50 1.80 -6.84
N GLU A 136 5.53 1.53 -5.55
CA GLU A 136 6.44 0.56 -4.96
C GLU A 136 6.17 -0.86 -5.45
N LEU A 137 7.21 -1.60 -5.88
CA LEU A 137 7.10 -2.99 -6.35
C LEU A 137 6.79 -3.95 -5.18
N ARG A 138 5.69 -3.65 -4.49
CA ARG A 138 5.13 -4.42 -3.37
C ARG A 138 3.61 -4.49 -3.51
N MET A 139 3.01 -5.34 -2.73
CA MET A 139 1.59 -5.68 -2.77
C MET A 139 0.63 -4.56 -2.33
N TYR A 140 1.10 -3.34 -2.03
CA TYR A 140 0.27 -2.30 -1.40
C TYR A 140 -0.82 -1.75 -2.33
N SER A 141 -0.48 -1.35 -3.55
CA SER A 141 -1.46 -0.78 -4.49
C SER A 141 -2.52 -1.80 -4.97
N PRO A 142 -2.20 -3.06 -5.30
CA PRO A 142 -3.24 -4.04 -5.57
C PRO A 142 -4.11 -4.33 -4.34
N ALA A 143 -3.54 -4.33 -3.12
CA ALA A 143 -4.33 -4.49 -1.89
C ALA A 143 -5.28 -3.29 -1.67
N MET A 144 -4.86 -2.04 -1.97
CA MET A 144 -5.74 -0.86 -1.97
C MET A 144 -6.92 -1.04 -2.94
N LEU A 145 -6.65 -1.46 -4.18
CA LEU A 145 -7.69 -1.71 -5.19
C LEU A 145 -8.69 -2.78 -4.70
N ILE A 146 -8.19 -3.88 -4.17
CA ILE A 146 -9.01 -4.98 -3.67
C ILE A 146 -9.87 -4.52 -2.47
N ALA A 147 -9.29 -3.77 -1.52
CA ALA A 147 -10.01 -3.23 -0.36
C ALA A 147 -11.13 -2.27 -0.78
N VAL A 148 -10.84 -1.34 -1.70
CA VAL A 148 -11.85 -0.39 -2.21
C VAL A 148 -12.94 -1.11 -3.01
N SER A 149 -12.57 -2.08 -3.84
CA SER A 149 -13.51 -2.89 -4.61
C SER A 149 -14.42 -3.74 -3.71
N GLY A 150 -13.86 -4.33 -2.64
CA GLY A 150 -14.62 -5.08 -1.65
C GLY A 150 -15.59 -4.17 -0.87
N THR A 151 -15.16 -2.98 -0.49
CA THR A 151 -16.03 -1.99 0.18
C THR A 151 -17.17 -1.54 -0.74
N TYR A 152 -16.89 -1.30 -2.00
CA TYR A 152 -17.93 -1.00 -2.99
C TYR A 152 -18.90 -2.17 -3.16
N ALA A 153 -18.37 -3.39 -3.32
CA ALA A 153 -19.17 -4.58 -3.54
C ALA A 153 -20.13 -4.87 -2.36
N ILE A 154 -19.66 -4.77 -1.11
CA ILE A 154 -20.49 -5.02 0.06
C ILE A 154 -21.61 -3.97 0.20
N LEU A 155 -21.33 -2.70 -0.12
CA LEU A 155 -22.34 -1.64 -0.12
C LEU A 155 -23.41 -1.86 -1.20
N ARG A 156 -23.02 -2.35 -2.38
CA ARG A 156 -23.93 -2.72 -3.47
C ARG A 156 -24.74 -3.99 -3.12
N ALA A 157 -24.09 -5.01 -2.59
CA ALA A 157 -24.71 -6.27 -2.21
C ALA A 157 -25.78 -6.09 -1.11
N THR A 158 -25.52 -5.19 -0.16
CA THR A 158 -26.46 -4.87 0.92
C THR A 158 -27.54 -3.86 0.52
N ALA A 159 -27.54 -3.38 -0.73
CA ALA A 159 -28.39 -2.29 -1.23
C ALA A 159 -28.28 -0.99 -0.38
N THR A 160 -27.13 -0.77 0.25
CA THR A 160 -26.85 0.46 1.00
C THR A 160 -26.64 1.63 0.05
N ILE A 161 -26.08 1.36 -1.15
CA ILE A 161 -25.94 2.31 -2.26
C ILE A 161 -26.55 1.72 -3.54
N GLY A 162 -27.06 2.59 -4.44
CA GLY A 162 -27.56 2.19 -5.75
C GLY A 162 -28.85 1.37 -5.75
N GLY A 163 -29.58 1.31 -4.63
CA GLY A 163 -30.94 0.75 -4.56
C GLY A 163 -31.97 1.85 -4.74
N ASP A 164 -32.99 1.64 -5.57
CA ASP A 164 -34.19 2.46 -5.58
C ASP A 164 -34.85 2.36 -4.19
N ALA A 165 -35.27 3.50 -3.62
CA ALA A 165 -36.02 3.49 -2.37
C ALA A 165 -37.29 2.62 -2.53
N PRO A 166 -37.68 1.78 -1.54
CA PRO A 166 -38.87 0.95 -1.65
C PRO A 166 -40.08 1.85 -1.90
N SER A 167 -40.63 1.76 -3.11
CA SER A 167 -41.89 2.36 -3.44
C SER A 167 -43.00 1.47 -2.85
N SER A 168 -44.05 2.12 -2.32
CA SER A 168 -45.20 1.54 -1.64
C SER A 168 -45.77 0.25 -2.29
N GLY A 169 -45.82 -0.79 -1.51
CA GLY A 169 -46.44 -2.12 -1.56
C GLY A 169 -47.47 -2.47 -2.63
N THR A 170 -47.14 -2.50 -3.90
CA THR A 170 -48.01 -3.00 -4.97
C THR A 170 -47.49 -4.32 -5.52
N ALA A 171 -48.37 -5.14 -6.12
CA ALA A 171 -48.04 -6.41 -6.76
C ALA A 171 -46.93 -6.30 -7.82
N ARG A 172 -46.72 -5.11 -8.42
CA ARG A 172 -45.59 -4.75 -9.28
C ARG A 172 -44.23 -4.80 -8.54
N ASP A 173 -44.22 -4.51 -7.22
CA ASP A 173 -43.03 -4.50 -6.39
C ASP A 173 -42.53 -5.94 -6.10
N ALA A 174 -43.43 -6.92 -6.09
CA ALA A 174 -43.06 -8.34 -5.93
C ALA A 174 -42.32 -8.91 -7.16
N VAL A 175 -42.70 -8.47 -8.36
CA VAL A 175 -42.01 -8.85 -9.62
C VAL A 175 -40.68 -8.10 -9.72
N ARG A 176 -40.62 -6.84 -9.33
CA ARG A 176 -39.39 -6.03 -9.27
C ARG A 176 -38.40 -6.58 -8.25
N SER A 177 -38.86 -7.13 -7.12
CA SER A 177 -38.00 -7.75 -6.11
C SER A 177 -37.29 -9.03 -6.60
N ARG A 178 -37.87 -9.74 -7.57
CA ARG A 178 -37.24 -10.93 -8.21
C ARG A 178 -36.16 -10.53 -9.22
N THR A 179 -36.36 -9.46 -9.98
CA THR A 179 -35.35 -8.91 -10.92
C THR A 179 -34.18 -8.25 -10.19
N ASP A 180 -34.36 -7.71 -8.98
CA ASP A 180 -33.31 -7.13 -8.16
C ASP A 180 -32.44 -8.17 -7.41
N ARG A 181 -32.83 -9.43 -7.33
CA ARG A 181 -32.05 -10.50 -6.66
C ARG A 181 -30.79 -10.89 -7.42
N ARG A 182 -30.85 -11.01 -8.76
CA ARG A 182 -29.71 -11.41 -9.58
C ARG A 182 -28.50 -10.45 -9.45
N PRO A 183 -28.65 -9.12 -9.59
CA PRO A 183 -27.52 -8.21 -9.42
C PRO A 183 -26.97 -8.22 -7.98
N ARG A 184 -27.80 -8.49 -6.96
CA ARG A 184 -27.30 -8.60 -5.58
C ARG A 184 -26.44 -9.83 -5.36
N ILE A 185 -26.82 -10.98 -5.92
CA ILE A 185 -26.00 -12.21 -5.84
C ILE A 185 -24.64 -11.98 -6.50
N ALA A 186 -24.60 -11.35 -7.68
CA ALA A 186 -23.35 -11.00 -8.35
C ALA A 186 -22.43 -10.13 -7.46
N TRP A 187 -22.98 -9.13 -6.74
CA TRP A 187 -22.21 -8.31 -5.83
C TRP A 187 -21.69 -9.07 -4.60
N TRP A 188 -22.45 -10.04 -4.07
CA TRP A 188 -21.96 -10.92 -3.02
C TRP A 188 -20.82 -11.82 -3.51
N THR A 189 -20.90 -12.31 -4.74
CA THR A 189 -19.82 -13.09 -5.37
C THR A 189 -18.58 -12.23 -5.57
N VAL A 190 -18.72 -11.01 -6.10
CA VAL A 190 -17.59 -10.05 -6.24
C VAL A 190 -16.98 -9.77 -4.87
N TYR A 191 -17.79 -9.57 -3.83
CA TYR A 191 -17.29 -9.36 -2.48
C TYR A 191 -16.50 -10.56 -1.96
N ALA A 192 -17.04 -11.78 -2.10
CA ALA A 192 -16.36 -13.00 -1.67
C ALA A 192 -15.01 -13.19 -2.40
N CYS A 193 -14.98 -12.93 -3.71
CA CYS A 193 -13.74 -12.96 -4.49
C CYS A 193 -12.73 -11.91 -4.00
N THR A 194 -13.17 -10.66 -3.69
CA THR A 194 -12.24 -9.63 -3.19
C THR A 194 -11.67 -9.99 -1.83
N VAL A 195 -12.45 -10.63 -0.94
CA VAL A 195 -11.95 -11.13 0.35
C VAL A 195 -10.84 -12.17 0.14
N ALA A 196 -11.09 -13.18 -0.70
CA ALA A 196 -10.11 -14.23 -0.99
C ALA A 196 -8.85 -13.63 -1.67
N LEU A 197 -9.01 -12.83 -2.73
CA LEU A 197 -7.90 -12.18 -3.44
C LEU A 197 -7.07 -11.28 -2.50
N GLY A 198 -7.73 -10.57 -1.58
CA GLY A 198 -7.06 -9.74 -0.59
C GLY A 198 -6.14 -10.57 0.31
N MET A 199 -6.63 -11.70 0.81
CA MET A 199 -5.85 -12.61 1.66
C MET A 199 -4.70 -13.27 0.91
N TYR A 200 -4.85 -13.57 -0.39
CA TYR A 200 -3.77 -14.07 -1.25
C TYR A 200 -2.78 -12.97 -1.70
N THR A 201 -3.14 -11.69 -1.54
CA THR A 201 -2.27 -10.55 -1.90
C THR A 201 -1.50 -10.03 -0.69
N LEU A 202 -2.18 -9.76 0.43
CA LEU A 202 -1.61 -9.17 1.64
C LEU A 202 -2.47 -9.50 2.85
N TYR A 203 -1.92 -10.20 3.85
CA TYR A 203 -2.64 -10.59 5.07
C TYR A 203 -3.26 -9.41 5.84
N LEU A 204 -2.68 -8.22 5.74
CA LEU A 204 -3.20 -7.02 6.40
C LEU A 204 -4.59 -6.60 5.89
N THR A 205 -5.03 -7.11 4.74
CA THR A 205 -6.42 -6.94 4.28
C THR A 205 -7.42 -7.59 5.23
N ALA A 206 -7.00 -8.57 6.05
CA ALA A 206 -7.84 -9.16 7.10
C ALA A 206 -8.44 -8.11 8.03
N PHE A 207 -7.71 -7.04 8.34
CA PHE A 207 -8.22 -5.95 9.18
C PHE A 207 -9.29 -5.11 8.48
N VAL A 208 -9.24 -4.99 7.15
CA VAL A 208 -10.32 -4.40 6.35
C VAL A 208 -11.54 -5.31 6.40
N TRP A 209 -11.35 -6.61 6.21
CA TRP A 209 -12.43 -7.59 6.28
C TRP A 209 -13.04 -7.69 7.67
N LEU A 210 -12.24 -7.49 8.73
CA LEU A 210 -12.73 -7.36 10.10
C LEU A 210 -13.64 -6.14 10.27
N ALA A 211 -13.28 -4.98 9.73
CA ALA A 211 -14.12 -3.80 9.74
C ALA A 211 -15.48 -4.06 9.03
N HIS A 212 -15.43 -4.74 7.89
CA HIS A 212 -16.63 -5.15 7.17
C HIS A 212 -17.48 -6.18 7.94
N ALA A 213 -16.83 -7.14 8.61
CA ALA A 213 -17.51 -8.16 9.41
C ALA A 213 -18.24 -7.51 10.60
N ILE A 214 -17.60 -6.60 11.33
CA ILE A 214 -18.22 -5.85 12.43
C ILE A 214 -19.42 -5.03 11.92
N TRP A 215 -19.26 -4.34 10.79
CA TRP A 215 -20.33 -3.57 10.18
C TRP A 215 -21.52 -4.45 9.72
N LEU A 216 -21.24 -5.63 9.13
CA LEU A 216 -22.27 -6.60 8.74
C LEU A 216 -22.99 -7.16 9.96
N ALA A 217 -22.25 -7.55 11.01
CA ALA A 217 -22.80 -8.08 12.25
C ALA A 217 -23.72 -7.06 12.93
N TRP A 218 -23.31 -5.79 12.97
CA TRP A 218 -24.12 -4.69 13.49
C TRP A 218 -25.46 -4.55 12.75
N ARG A 219 -25.47 -4.80 11.43
CA ARG A 219 -26.71 -4.74 10.64
C ARG A 219 -27.54 -6.03 10.67
N SER A 220 -26.89 -7.18 10.65
CA SER A 220 -27.45 -8.52 10.78
C SER A 220 -26.32 -9.56 10.83
N TRP A 221 -26.17 -10.26 11.93
CA TRP A 221 -25.17 -11.31 12.11
C TRP A 221 -25.25 -12.43 11.06
N ARG A 222 -26.47 -12.73 10.55
CA ARG A 222 -26.70 -13.73 9.50
C ARG A 222 -25.95 -13.44 8.22
N ARG A 223 -25.61 -12.18 7.95
CA ARG A 223 -24.83 -11.78 6.75
C ARG A 223 -23.36 -12.20 6.82
N LEU A 224 -22.87 -12.59 7.99
CA LEU A 224 -21.52 -13.15 8.13
C LEU A 224 -21.32 -14.46 7.38
N THR A 225 -22.41 -15.16 6.99
CA THR A 225 -22.32 -16.36 6.13
C THR A 225 -21.63 -16.08 4.80
N VAL A 226 -21.53 -14.83 4.34
CA VAL A 226 -20.77 -14.46 3.13
C VAL A 226 -19.30 -14.83 3.23
N TYR A 227 -18.74 -14.92 4.44
CA TYR A 227 -17.33 -15.29 4.64
C TYR A 227 -17.05 -16.78 4.46
N ILE A 228 -18.10 -17.64 4.37
CA ILE A 228 -17.92 -19.08 4.11
C ILE A 228 -17.25 -19.30 2.75
N ALA A 229 -17.71 -18.62 1.71
CA ALA A 229 -17.15 -18.79 0.36
C ALA A 229 -15.67 -18.39 0.25
N PRO A 230 -15.23 -17.18 0.68
CA PRO A 230 -13.80 -16.83 0.67
C PRO A 230 -12.97 -17.70 1.61
N LEU A 231 -13.51 -18.18 2.73
CA LEU A 231 -12.81 -19.13 3.60
C LEU A 231 -12.56 -20.45 2.87
N VAL A 232 -13.56 -21.00 2.17
CA VAL A 232 -13.39 -22.21 1.34
C VAL A 232 -12.34 -21.99 0.25
N LEU A 233 -12.37 -20.84 -0.43
CA LEU A 233 -11.36 -20.49 -1.46
C LEU A 233 -9.96 -20.35 -0.88
N TYR A 234 -9.85 -20.01 0.41
CA TYR A 234 -8.58 -19.82 1.09
C TYR A 234 -8.06 -21.09 1.79
N LEU A 235 -8.89 -22.14 1.93
CA LEU A 235 -8.50 -23.39 2.58
C LEU A 235 -7.17 -23.99 2.08
N PRO A 236 -6.84 -23.97 0.78
CA PRO A 236 -5.55 -24.49 0.31
C PRO A 236 -4.33 -23.80 0.90
N TRP A 237 -4.45 -22.50 1.27
CA TRP A 237 -3.37 -21.70 1.84
C TRP A 237 -3.43 -21.62 3.38
N MET A 238 -4.51 -22.07 3.99
CA MET A 238 -4.69 -22.00 5.45
C MET A 238 -3.57 -22.72 6.24
N PRO A 239 -3.12 -23.94 5.88
CA PRO A 239 -2.01 -24.59 6.55
C PRO A 239 -0.72 -23.75 6.51
N VAL A 240 -0.45 -23.10 5.37
CA VAL A 240 0.71 -22.21 5.20
C VAL A 240 0.61 -21.00 6.12
N LEU A 241 -0.54 -20.34 6.18
CA LEU A 241 -0.76 -19.21 7.08
C LEU A 241 -0.54 -19.61 8.54
N LEU A 242 -1.08 -20.76 8.96
CA LEU A 242 -0.90 -21.25 10.34
C LEU A 242 0.56 -21.57 10.65
N ASP A 243 1.31 -22.14 9.69
CA ASP A 243 2.74 -22.39 9.83
C ASP A 243 3.54 -21.08 9.92
N GLN A 244 3.24 -20.09 9.10
CA GLN A 244 3.86 -18.76 9.14
C GLN A 244 3.56 -18.01 10.45
N MET A 245 2.38 -18.19 11.02
CA MET A 245 2.04 -17.60 12.33
C MET A 245 2.83 -18.25 13.48
N ARG A 246 3.07 -19.56 13.42
CA ARG A 246 3.85 -20.31 14.41
C ARG A 246 5.34 -20.01 14.31
N HIS A 247 5.85 -19.87 13.12
CA HIS A 247 7.27 -19.66 12.81
C HIS A 247 7.48 -18.28 12.16
N SER A 248 7.07 -17.22 12.87
CA SER A 248 7.18 -15.86 12.34
C SER A 248 8.61 -15.52 11.97
N VAL A 249 8.82 -15.18 10.69
CA VAL A 249 10.10 -14.75 10.13
C VAL A 249 10.22 -13.23 10.01
N LEU A 250 9.20 -12.50 10.51
CA LEU A 250 9.23 -11.04 10.52
C LEU A 250 10.36 -10.56 11.43
N PRO A 251 11.26 -9.70 10.93
CA PRO A 251 12.31 -9.15 11.76
C PRO A 251 11.68 -8.38 12.93
N PRO A 252 12.21 -8.52 14.15
CA PRO A 252 11.74 -7.76 15.28
C PRO A 252 12.01 -6.27 15.04
N ILE A 253 10.95 -5.47 15.04
CA ILE A 253 11.06 -4.01 14.88
C ILE A 253 11.23 -3.40 16.26
N ARG A 254 12.42 -2.86 16.55
CA ARG A 254 12.70 -2.10 17.77
C ARG A 254 12.12 -0.69 17.67
N ARG A 255 10.82 -0.59 17.62
CA ARG A 255 10.13 0.70 17.63
C ARG A 255 9.02 0.63 18.66
N ALA A 256 9.25 1.30 19.79
CA ALA A 256 8.23 1.37 20.84
C ALA A 256 6.97 2.04 20.31
N MET A 257 5.82 1.41 20.49
CA MET A 257 4.51 1.97 20.20
C MET A 257 4.01 2.82 21.37
N ASN A 258 4.85 3.77 21.79
CA ASN A 258 4.48 4.83 22.73
C ASN A 258 3.79 6.00 22.00
N MET A 259 3.39 7.03 22.73
CA MET A 259 2.72 8.21 22.16
C MET A 259 3.57 8.91 21.09
N SER A 260 4.90 8.95 21.26
CA SER A 260 5.83 9.50 20.26
C SER A 260 5.83 8.66 18.98
N GLY A 261 5.81 7.32 19.10
CA GLY A 261 5.72 6.43 17.93
C GLY A 261 4.41 6.60 17.15
N VAL A 262 3.29 6.82 17.85
CA VAL A 262 2.00 7.12 17.22
C VAL A 262 2.02 8.48 16.54
N ALA A 263 2.54 9.53 17.20
CA ALA A 263 2.67 10.86 16.63
C ALA A 263 3.55 10.84 15.36
N SER A 264 4.69 10.17 15.43
CA SER A 264 5.58 9.98 14.26
C SER A 264 4.89 9.25 13.10
N ALA A 265 4.01 8.28 13.39
CA ALA A 265 3.24 7.61 12.36
C ALA A 265 2.21 8.54 11.69
N LEU A 266 1.54 9.39 12.49
CA LEU A 266 0.59 10.38 11.98
C LEU A 266 1.29 11.45 11.13
N ASP A 267 2.42 11.97 11.59
CA ASP A 267 3.24 12.92 10.84
C ASP A 267 3.71 12.33 9.51
N THR A 268 4.17 11.09 9.53
CA THR A 268 4.62 10.40 8.32
C THR A 268 3.48 10.19 7.32
N VAL A 269 2.28 9.84 7.78
CA VAL A 269 1.11 9.65 6.90
C VAL A 269 0.65 10.97 6.27
N MET A 270 0.70 12.06 7.04
CA MET A 270 0.23 13.38 6.59
C MET A 270 1.28 14.14 5.80
N LEU A 271 2.54 14.15 6.26
CA LEU A 271 3.60 14.98 5.74
C LEU A 271 4.78 14.20 5.12
N GLY A 272 4.81 12.87 5.25
CA GLY A 272 5.94 12.07 4.76
C GLY A 272 7.24 12.25 5.52
N MET A 273 7.19 12.82 6.74
CA MET A 273 8.35 13.09 7.60
C MET A 273 8.12 12.46 8.97
N THR A 274 9.20 12.06 9.63
CA THR A 274 9.14 11.54 11.00
C THR A 274 9.18 12.67 12.02
N GLU A 275 8.70 12.43 13.24
CA GLU A 275 8.74 13.38 14.36
C GLU A 275 10.15 13.97 14.61
N ARG A 276 11.20 13.15 14.40
CA ARG A 276 12.60 13.61 14.56
C ARG A 276 13.03 14.66 13.55
N GLU A 277 12.34 14.74 12.44
CA GLU A 277 12.65 15.64 11.32
C GLU A 277 11.77 16.90 11.33
N LEU A 278 10.71 16.90 12.15
CA LEU A 278 9.73 17.99 12.20
C LEU A 278 9.92 18.83 13.46
N PRO A 279 9.81 20.18 13.36
CA PRO A 279 9.63 21.02 14.54
C PRO A 279 8.37 20.60 15.31
N SER A 280 8.42 20.59 16.63
CA SER A 280 7.29 20.20 17.50
C SER A 280 5.99 20.96 17.21
N LEU A 281 6.11 22.25 16.80
CA LEU A 281 4.95 23.03 16.37
C LEU A 281 4.24 22.44 15.16
N VAL A 282 4.98 21.90 14.18
CA VAL A 282 4.39 21.30 12.98
C VAL A 282 3.66 20.00 13.34
N SER A 283 4.24 19.15 14.18
CA SER A 283 3.58 17.93 14.69
C SER A 283 2.30 18.27 15.47
N LEU A 284 2.31 19.33 16.28
CA LEU A 284 1.11 19.82 16.96
C LEU A 284 0.04 20.30 15.97
N LEU A 285 0.42 20.98 14.89
CA LEU A 285 -0.52 21.39 13.84
C LEU A 285 -1.11 20.20 13.09
N VAL A 286 -0.34 19.15 12.81
CA VAL A 286 -0.83 17.89 12.24
C VAL A 286 -1.85 17.27 13.19
N LEU A 287 -1.52 17.14 14.46
CA LEU A 287 -2.42 16.59 15.47
C LEU A 287 -3.72 17.40 15.57
N ALA A 288 -3.62 18.74 15.65
CA ALA A 288 -4.80 19.62 15.69
C ALA A 288 -5.66 19.49 14.43
N THR A 289 -5.05 19.32 13.25
CA THR A 289 -5.76 19.08 11.98
C THR A 289 -6.51 17.76 12.01
N LEU A 290 -5.91 16.69 12.51
CA LEU A 290 -6.53 15.36 12.64
C LEU A 290 -7.64 15.37 13.69
N LEU A 291 -7.46 16.05 14.84
CA LEU A 291 -8.51 16.22 15.86
C LEU A 291 -9.68 17.04 15.30
N GLY A 292 -9.40 18.06 14.50
CA GLY A 292 -10.43 18.81 13.78
C GLY A 292 -11.22 17.95 12.81
N ALA A 293 -10.57 17.11 12.02
CA ALA A 293 -11.22 16.15 11.13
C ALA A 293 -12.05 15.11 11.92
N PHE A 294 -11.53 14.63 13.05
CA PHE A 294 -12.27 13.73 13.95
C PHE A 294 -13.51 14.41 14.53
N ALA A 295 -13.40 15.65 15.01
CA ALA A 295 -14.54 16.41 15.49
C ALA A 295 -15.62 16.58 14.40
N MET A 296 -15.20 16.83 13.15
CA MET A 296 -16.12 16.86 12.00
C MET A 296 -16.79 15.50 11.78
N THR A 297 -16.09 14.40 11.98
CA THR A 297 -16.66 13.04 11.89
C THR A 297 -17.76 12.85 12.94
N VAL A 298 -17.49 13.24 14.19
CA VAL A 298 -18.47 13.16 15.30
C VAL A 298 -19.71 14.02 14.99
N ILE A 299 -19.51 15.25 14.52
CA ILE A 299 -20.61 16.16 14.13
C ILE A 299 -21.42 15.55 12.98
N ALA A 300 -20.78 14.98 11.98
CA ALA A 300 -21.44 14.36 10.84
C ALA A 300 -22.28 13.13 11.25
N LEU A 301 -21.73 12.26 12.10
CA LEU A 301 -22.41 11.04 12.56
C LEU A 301 -23.58 11.33 13.49
N ASN A 302 -23.47 12.33 14.38
CA ASN A 302 -24.51 12.72 15.32
C ASN A 302 -25.54 13.69 14.72
N ALA A 303 -25.41 14.02 13.44
CA ALA A 303 -26.36 14.88 12.76
C ALA A 303 -27.76 14.27 12.81
N PRO A 304 -28.82 14.97 13.32
CA PRO A 304 -30.19 14.49 13.20
C PRO A 304 -30.49 14.20 11.73
N GLN A 305 -31.13 13.08 11.42
CA GLN A 305 -31.78 12.92 10.12
C GLN A 305 -32.94 13.88 10.14
N GLU A 306 -32.84 15.04 9.49
CA GLU A 306 -34.01 15.82 9.17
C GLU A 306 -34.93 14.88 8.40
N GLY A 307 -36.08 14.56 9.02
CA GLY A 307 -37.06 13.65 8.47
C GLY A 307 -37.36 14.08 7.04
N MET A 308 -37.53 13.12 6.14
CA MET A 308 -38.32 13.39 4.95
C MET A 308 -39.55 14.22 5.40
N PRO A 309 -39.84 15.36 4.76
CA PRO A 309 -41.08 16.04 5.06
C PRO A 309 -42.19 14.99 4.96
N ASP A 310 -42.92 14.81 6.06
CA ASP A 310 -44.04 13.88 6.12
C ASP A 310 -44.85 14.05 4.86
N ARG A 311 -45.01 12.95 4.12
CA ARG A 311 -45.87 12.95 2.96
C ARG A 311 -47.25 13.38 3.41
N TRP A 312 -47.65 14.59 3.01
CA TRP A 312 -49.02 14.99 2.82
C TRP A 312 -50.03 14.48 3.86
N GLY A 313 -50.29 15.29 4.83
CA GLY A 313 -51.50 15.13 5.53
C GLY A 313 -51.45 15.50 7.01
N GLN A 314 -51.41 16.74 7.36
CA GLN A 314 -52.11 17.30 8.54
C GLN A 314 -51.73 18.75 8.89
N SER A 315 -51.10 19.50 8.02
CA SER A 315 -51.10 20.94 8.23
C SER A 315 -51.42 21.66 6.94
N GLY A 316 -52.57 22.31 6.88
CA GLY A 316 -53.07 23.09 5.75
C GLY A 316 -52.24 24.35 5.42
N ARG A 317 -50.91 24.21 5.30
CA ARG A 317 -50.04 25.28 4.83
C ARG A 317 -49.89 25.17 3.31
N ARG A 318 -50.40 26.19 2.61
CA ARG A 318 -50.27 26.37 1.16
C ARG A 318 -48.82 26.18 0.69
N PRO A 319 -48.59 25.54 -0.48
CA PRO A 319 -47.25 25.43 -1.07
C PRO A 319 -46.72 26.85 -1.31
N PRO A 320 -45.40 27.08 -1.06
CA PRO A 320 -44.78 28.36 -1.40
C PRO A 320 -44.89 28.60 -2.92
N ALA A 321 -45.22 29.87 -3.28
CA ALA A 321 -45.44 30.31 -4.65
C ALA A 321 -44.35 29.83 -5.62
N ALA A 322 -44.80 29.31 -6.75
CA ALA A 322 -43.94 28.90 -7.86
C ALA A 322 -43.12 30.11 -8.38
N GLY A 323 -41.85 30.18 -8.05
CA GLY A 323 -41.00 31.29 -8.51
C GLY A 323 -39.53 31.27 -8.02
N ARG A 324 -39.20 30.45 -7.01
CA ARG A 324 -37.81 30.32 -6.60
C ARG A 324 -37.21 29.05 -7.19
N ASN A 325 -36.10 29.20 -7.95
CA ASN A 325 -35.28 28.08 -8.38
C ASN A 325 -35.03 27.18 -7.17
N PRO A 326 -35.33 25.85 -7.25
CA PRO A 326 -35.06 24.96 -6.15
C PRO A 326 -33.58 25.04 -5.83
N LEU A 327 -33.23 25.41 -4.59
CA LEU A 327 -31.89 25.35 -4.08
C LEU A 327 -31.34 23.94 -4.37
N PRO A 328 -30.06 23.80 -4.79
CA PRO A 328 -29.49 22.50 -5.06
C PRO A 328 -29.74 21.60 -3.85
N HIS A 329 -30.32 20.41 -4.09
CA HIS A 329 -30.65 19.45 -3.05
C HIS A 329 -29.48 19.28 -2.08
N PRO A 330 -29.72 19.36 -0.76
CA PRO A 330 -28.65 19.15 0.23
C PRO A 330 -28.01 17.79 0.02
N ILE A 331 -26.68 17.72 0.17
CA ILE A 331 -25.93 16.47 0.08
C ILE A 331 -26.43 15.57 1.22
N GLN A 332 -27.10 14.45 0.87
CA GLN A 332 -27.66 13.53 1.86
C GLN A 332 -26.58 12.56 2.33
N LEU A 333 -26.42 12.47 3.65
CA LEU A 333 -25.52 11.54 4.30
C LEU A 333 -26.14 10.14 4.35
N ASN A 334 -25.55 9.18 3.62
CA ASN A 334 -25.84 7.77 3.84
C ASN A 334 -24.98 7.26 5.03
N ARG A 335 -25.54 7.40 6.26
CA ARG A 335 -24.81 7.07 7.50
C ARG A 335 -24.24 5.66 7.56
N PRO A 336 -24.98 4.59 7.20
CA PRO A 336 -24.42 3.25 7.24
C PRO A 336 -23.20 3.09 6.33
N ALA A 337 -23.22 3.67 5.13
CA ALA A 337 -22.10 3.61 4.21
C ALA A 337 -20.93 4.48 4.67
N PHE A 338 -21.23 5.69 5.19
CA PHE A 338 -20.19 6.55 5.77
C PHE A 338 -19.52 5.88 6.99
N ALA A 339 -20.31 5.26 7.88
CA ALA A 339 -19.78 4.52 9.01
C ALA A 339 -18.84 3.39 8.57
N LEU A 340 -19.19 2.65 7.51
CA LEU A 340 -18.29 1.61 6.96
C LEU A 340 -16.96 2.21 6.46
N ILE A 341 -17.00 3.34 5.73
CA ILE A 341 -15.79 4.02 5.26
C ILE A 341 -14.89 4.43 6.44
N VAL A 342 -15.49 5.04 7.47
CA VAL A 342 -14.77 5.45 8.69
C VAL A 342 -14.20 4.24 9.44
N MET A 343 -14.96 3.15 9.57
CA MET A 343 -14.49 1.92 10.20
C MET A 343 -13.33 1.30 9.41
N THR A 344 -13.40 1.29 8.09
CA THR A 344 -12.33 0.77 7.22
C THR A 344 -11.09 1.67 7.25
N ALA A 345 -11.24 2.95 7.53
CA ALA A 345 -10.13 3.87 7.75
C ALA A 345 -9.45 3.68 9.11
N ALA A 346 -10.23 3.45 10.18
CA ALA A 346 -9.76 3.50 11.56
C ALA A 346 -9.39 2.13 12.14
N LEU A 347 -10.15 1.08 11.85
CA LEU A 347 -9.91 -0.25 12.45
C LEU A 347 -8.59 -0.90 12.05
N PRO A 348 -8.15 -0.92 10.76
CA PRO A 348 -6.87 -1.50 10.40
C PRO A 348 -5.68 -0.86 11.13
N PRO A 349 -5.51 0.47 11.16
CA PRO A 349 -4.47 1.11 11.96
C PRO A 349 -4.57 0.78 13.45
N ALA A 350 -5.78 0.88 14.03
CA ALA A 350 -5.99 0.63 15.46
C ALA A 350 -5.64 -0.81 15.84
N THR A 351 -6.10 -1.79 15.08
CA THR A 351 -5.77 -3.22 15.34
C THR A 351 -4.28 -3.50 15.18
N MET A 352 -3.61 -2.88 14.22
CA MET A 352 -2.16 -2.99 14.05
C MET A 352 -1.38 -2.41 15.24
N ILE A 353 -1.80 -1.24 15.73
CA ILE A 353 -1.19 -0.59 16.90
C ILE A 353 -1.37 -1.48 18.15
N VAL A 354 -2.59 -1.94 18.40
CA VAL A 354 -2.90 -2.80 19.55
C VAL A 354 -2.14 -4.12 19.46
N TRP A 355 -2.11 -4.74 18.29
CA TRP A 355 -1.37 -6.00 18.10
C TRP A 355 0.15 -5.81 18.29
N SER A 356 0.71 -4.72 17.76
CA SER A 356 2.13 -4.40 17.93
C SER A 356 2.46 -4.13 19.40
N ALA A 357 1.63 -3.37 20.13
CA ALA A 357 1.82 -3.11 21.56
C ALA A 357 1.72 -4.40 22.40
N ALA A 358 0.76 -5.27 22.11
CA ALA A 358 0.63 -6.56 22.78
C ALA A 358 1.86 -7.45 22.53
N LYS A 359 2.39 -7.47 21.32
CA LYS A 359 3.61 -8.20 20.97
C LYS A 359 4.84 -7.62 21.69
N GLU A 360 4.97 -6.29 21.73
CA GLU A 360 6.05 -5.59 22.44
C GLU A 360 6.08 -5.96 23.92
N LEU A 361 4.91 -5.97 24.57
CA LEU A 361 4.77 -6.40 25.97
C LEU A 361 5.18 -7.88 26.18
N SER A 362 4.84 -8.76 25.23
CA SER A 362 5.13 -10.20 25.33
C SER A 362 6.59 -10.56 25.00
N THR A 363 7.32 -9.71 24.25
CA THR A 363 8.68 -10.00 23.76
C THR A 363 9.77 -9.11 24.37
N GLY A 364 9.42 -8.25 25.33
CA GLY A 364 10.39 -7.39 26.01
C GLY A 364 10.95 -6.28 25.12
N GLY A 365 10.13 -5.65 24.28
CA GLY A 365 10.49 -4.44 23.54
C GLY A 365 10.56 -4.58 22.01
N TYR A 366 10.01 -5.64 21.43
CA TYR A 366 9.96 -5.84 19.98
C TYR A 366 8.52 -5.85 19.46
N GLY A 367 8.12 -4.79 18.75
CA GLY A 367 6.83 -4.68 18.08
C GLY A 367 6.85 -5.20 16.64
N LEU A 368 5.68 -5.17 16.00
CA LEU A 368 5.47 -5.56 14.61
C LEU A 368 5.04 -4.37 13.72
N PHE A 369 4.88 -3.18 14.29
CA PHE A 369 4.35 -2.03 13.58
C PHE A 369 5.35 -1.48 12.57
N SER A 370 4.92 -1.40 11.31
CA SER A 370 5.60 -0.64 10.27
C SER A 370 4.60 0.29 9.60
N ILE A 371 5.00 1.55 9.40
CA ILE A 371 4.15 2.60 8.81
C ILE A 371 3.54 2.17 7.46
N ARG A 372 4.28 1.40 6.65
CA ARG A 372 3.83 0.87 5.35
C ARG A 372 2.57 0.01 5.44
N TYR A 373 2.29 -0.59 6.59
CA TYR A 373 1.11 -1.41 6.80
C TYR A 373 -0.19 -0.59 6.84
N LEU A 374 -0.10 0.73 7.05
CA LEU A 374 -1.23 1.63 6.99
C LEU A 374 -1.71 1.90 5.56
N SER A 375 -0.88 1.63 4.55
CA SER A 375 -1.14 1.99 3.15
C SER A 375 -2.51 1.52 2.64
N VAL A 376 -2.96 0.32 3.01
CA VAL A 376 -4.25 -0.26 2.57
C VAL A 376 -5.45 0.55 3.07
N ALA A 377 -5.35 1.16 4.27
CA ALA A 377 -6.41 1.97 4.87
C ALA A 377 -6.42 3.43 4.39
N MET A 378 -5.32 3.91 3.78
CA MET A 378 -5.16 5.33 3.44
C MET A 378 -6.19 5.90 2.46
N PRO A 379 -6.62 5.20 1.39
CA PRO A 379 -7.68 5.70 0.54
C PRO A 379 -8.96 6.04 1.33
N PHE A 380 -9.30 5.20 2.31
CA PHE A 380 -10.44 5.42 3.20
C PHE A 380 -10.18 6.53 4.22
N GLY A 381 -8.95 6.64 4.74
CA GLY A 381 -8.54 7.70 5.67
C GLY A 381 -8.73 9.08 5.07
N TYR A 382 -8.16 9.32 3.89
CA TYR A 382 -8.29 10.60 3.20
C TYR A 382 -9.74 10.93 2.83
N ILE A 383 -10.48 9.94 2.35
CA ILE A 383 -11.89 10.13 1.99
C ILE A 383 -12.78 10.33 3.22
N SER A 384 -12.52 9.64 4.34
CA SER A 384 -13.30 9.86 5.57
C SER A 384 -13.12 11.27 6.10
N MET A 385 -11.90 11.85 6.05
CA MET A 385 -11.65 13.25 6.42
C MET A 385 -12.41 14.22 5.51
N ALA A 386 -12.36 14.02 4.19
CA ALA A 386 -13.10 14.85 3.23
C ALA A 386 -14.61 14.78 3.45
N LEU A 387 -15.18 13.57 3.56
CA LEU A 387 -16.61 13.36 3.79
C LEU A 387 -17.07 13.96 5.13
N SER A 388 -16.25 13.85 6.18
CA SER A 388 -16.55 14.43 7.49
C SER A 388 -16.72 15.94 7.40
N CYS A 389 -15.83 16.63 6.71
CA CYS A 389 -15.94 18.07 6.49
C CYS A 389 -17.17 18.42 5.63
N ILE A 390 -17.42 17.67 4.55
CA ILE A 390 -18.54 17.90 3.63
C ILE A 390 -19.89 17.74 4.37
N PHE A 391 -20.03 16.68 5.17
CA PHE A 391 -21.28 16.38 5.89
C PHE A 391 -21.49 17.22 7.15
N ALA A 392 -20.42 17.75 7.76
CA ALA A 392 -20.50 18.69 8.86
C ALA A 392 -20.82 20.14 8.41
N ALA A 393 -20.55 20.48 7.14
CA ALA A 393 -20.67 21.83 6.60
C ALA A 393 -22.07 22.48 6.78
N PRO A 394 -23.21 21.77 6.68
CA PRO A 394 -24.54 22.38 6.91
C PRO A 394 -24.71 22.91 8.32
N ARG A 395 -23.99 22.38 9.34
CA ARG A 395 -24.13 22.77 10.75
C ARG A 395 -23.04 23.74 11.21
N ARG A 396 -21.85 23.55 10.72
CA ARG A 396 -20.65 24.32 11.11
C ARG A 396 -19.87 24.74 9.86
N PRO A 397 -20.44 25.62 9.01
CA PRO A 397 -19.87 25.89 7.68
C PRO A 397 -18.45 26.47 7.72
N CYS A 398 -18.15 27.39 8.63
CA CYS A 398 -16.83 27.99 8.73
C CYS A 398 -15.80 26.95 9.21
N LEU A 399 -16.12 26.21 10.27
CA LEU A 399 -15.22 25.20 10.85
C LEU A 399 -14.95 24.05 9.87
N ALA A 400 -16.00 23.59 9.16
CA ALA A 400 -15.88 22.55 8.16
C ALA A 400 -15.04 22.97 6.96
N ARG A 401 -15.16 24.23 6.49
CA ARG A 401 -14.31 24.76 5.41
C ARG A 401 -12.86 24.90 5.86
N LEU A 402 -12.64 25.39 7.09
CA LEU A 402 -11.31 25.52 7.66
C LEU A 402 -10.64 24.13 7.80
N ALA A 403 -11.34 23.15 8.38
CA ALA A 403 -10.84 21.79 8.52
C ALA A 403 -10.55 21.14 7.15
N TYR A 404 -11.44 21.30 6.17
CA TYR A 404 -11.24 20.82 4.81
C TYR A 404 -9.97 21.42 4.18
N ALA A 405 -9.79 22.74 4.27
CA ALA A 405 -8.63 23.44 3.74
C ALA A 405 -7.33 23.01 4.48
N ALA A 406 -7.36 22.92 5.81
CA ALA A 406 -6.20 22.52 6.61
C ALA A 406 -5.73 21.09 6.26
N VAL A 407 -6.65 20.13 6.19
CA VAL A 407 -6.31 18.74 5.80
C VAL A 407 -5.75 18.72 4.38
N LEU A 408 -6.39 19.41 3.43
CA LEU A 408 -5.92 19.42 2.04
C LEU A 408 -4.54 20.07 1.90
N CYS A 409 -4.28 21.17 2.59
CA CYS A 409 -2.96 21.82 2.61
C CYS A 409 -1.89 20.90 3.22
N ALA A 410 -2.19 20.20 4.31
CA ALA A 410 -1.26 19.25 4.91
C ALA A 410 -0.94 18.09 3.95
N LEU A 411 -1.95 17.50 3.31
CA LEU A 411 -1.76 16.44 2.33
C LEU A 411 -0.97 16.91 1.11
N LEU A 412 -1.24 18.12 0.60
CA LEU A 412 -0.49 18.70 -0.51
C LEU A 412 0.97 18.92 -0.13
N ALA A 413 1.24 19.49 1.03
CA ALA A 413 2.59 19.67 1.56
C ALA A 413 3.32 18.33 1.67
N GLY A 414 2.66 17.31 2.24
CA GLY A 414 3.20 15.95 2.33
C GLY A 414 3.51 15.34 0.97
N THR A 415 2.66 15.53 -0.01
CA THR A 415 2.89 15.05 -1.38
C THR A 415 4.12 15.72 -2.01
N VAL A 416 4.27 17.02 -1.84
CA VAL A 416 5.43 17.78 -2.33
C VAL A 416 6.71 17.32 -1.65
N ILE A 417 6.69 17.19 -0.32
CA ILE A 417 7.83 16.69 0.47
C ILE A 417 8.26 15.30 0.00
N LEU A 418 7.32 14.37 -0.14
CA LEU A 418 7.61 13.01 -0.60
C LEU A 418 8.11 12.98 -2.05
N ALA A 419 7.60 13.84 -2.92
CA ALA A 419 8.08 13.95 -4.30
C ALA A 419 9.53 14.46 -4.37
N ILE A 420 9.91 15.39 -3.47
CA ILE A 420 11.28 15.94 -3.41
C ILE A 420 12.24 14.93 -2.75
N ARG A 421 11.87 14.35 -1.63
CA ARG A 421 12.74 13.46 -0.83
C ARG A 421 12.89 12.06 -1.42
N GLY A 422 11.89 11.58 -2.13
CA GLY A 422 11.90 10.25 -2.75
C GLY A 422 12.28 9.13 -1.77
N ASN A 423 13.30 8.33 -2.12
CA ASN A 423 13.79 7.22 -1.28
C ASN A 423 14.54 7.65 -0.01
N GLN A 424 14.86 8.93 0.16
CA GLN A 424 15.41 9.44 1.44
C GLN A 424 14.37 9.47 2.56
N SER A 425 13.08 9.34 2.21
CA SER A 425 12.00 9.20 3.19
C SER A 425 11.94 7.77 3.76
N PHE A 426 11.43 7.61 4.97
CA PHE A 426 11.15 6.30 5.61
C PHE A 426 12.38 5.43 5.87
N ASP A 427 13.50 6.00 6.27
CA ASP A 427 14.75 5.27 6.59
C ASP A 427 15.33 4.47 5.39
N ARG A 428 15.17 4.98 4.16
CA ARG A 428 15.71 4.37 2.93
C ARG A 428 16.87 5.17 2.33
N SER A 429 17.61 5.88 3.16
CA SER A 429 18.72 6.73 2.75
C SER A 429 19.87 5.98 2.05
N ASP A 430 20.02 4.69 2.35
CA ASP A 430 21.11 3.86 1.78
C ASP A 430 20.82 3.34 0.36
N THR A 431 19.55 3.33 -0.05
CA THR A 431 19.10 2.78 -1.34
C THR A 431 19.73 3.45 -2.57
N PRO A 432 19.93 4.79 -2.60
CA PRO A 432 20.61 5.45 -3.73
C PRO A 432 22.05 4.98 -3.94
N GLY A 433 22.74 4.59 -2.87
CA GLY A 433 24.12 4.13 -2.91
C GLY A 433 24.31 2.86 -3.71
N SER A 434 23.47 1.82 -3.51
CA SER A 434 23.54 0.56 -4.28
C SER A 434 23.34 0.80 -5.77
N ALA A 435 22.36 1.62 -6.16
CA ALA A 435 22.12 1.97 -7.56
C ALA A 435 23.25 2.80 -8.18
N ALA A 436 23.86 3.71 -7.42
CA ALA A 436 24.98 4.52 -7.89
C ALA A 436 26.26 3.69 -8.07
N LEU A 437 26.50 2.72 -7.19
CA LEU A 437 27.62 1.78 -7.33
C LEU A 437 27.47 0.92 -8.57
N SER A 438 26.25 0.40 -8.83
CA SER A 438 26.02 -0.46 -10.01
C SER A 438 26.33 0.23 -11.34
N ARG A 439 26.16 1.55 -11.39
CA ARG A 439 26.51 2.37 -12.57
C ARG A 439 28.02 2.65 -12.70
N SER A 440 28.77 2.57 -11.61
CA SER A 440 30.19 2.88 -11.55
C SER A 440 31.09 1.66 -11.50
N VAL A 441 30.53 0.48 -11.25
CA VAL A 441 31.25 -0.79 -11.15
C VAL A 441 30.90 -1.67 -12.34
N SER A 442 31.85 -1.84 -13.24
CA SER A 442 31.72 -2.80 -14.34
C SER A 442 31.92 -4.21 -13.84
N CYS A 443 31.12 -5.16 -14.31
CA CYS A 443 31.34 -6.57 -14.07
C CYS A 443 31.43 -7.36 -15.39
N SER A 444 32.12 -8.47 -15.33
CA SER A 444 32.36 -9.38 -16.46
C SER A 444 32.67 -10.77 -15.92
N ALA A 445 32.77 -11.77 -16.80
CA ALA A 445 33.06 -13.14 -16.39
C ALA A 445 34.44 -13.26 -15.68
N ASP A 446 35.43 -12.45 -16.09
CA ASP A 446 36.76 -12.39 -15.49
C ASP A 446 36.85 -11.44 -14.27
N ARG A 447 35.78 -10.66 -14.02
CA ARG A 447 35.65 -9.77 -12.87
C ARG A 447 34.24 -9.81 -12.30
N PRO A 448 33.86 -10.89 -11.61
CA PRO A 448 32.56 -11.03 -11.00
C PRO A 448 32.38 -10.04 -9.83
N VAL A 449 31.11 -9.88 -9.42
CA VAL A 449 30.75 -9.14 -8.23
C VAL A 449 30.45 -10.12 -7.10
N ILE A 450 31.00 -9.86 -5.91
CA ILE A 450 30.73 -10.65 -4.71
C ILE A 450 30.15 -9.72 -3.64
N ALA A 451 28.96 -10.01 -3.18
CA ALA A 451 28.36 -9.30 -2.05
C ALA A 451 28.92 -9.85 -0.72
N GLN A 452 29.12 -8.98 0.26
CA GLN A 452 29.65 -9.37 1.57
C GLN A 452 28.74 -10.32 2.37
N ASP A 453 27.43 -10.30 2.10
CA ASP A 453 26.41 -11.09 2.77
C ASP A 453 25.13 -11.20 1.91
N GLU A 454 24.18 -11.98 2.40
CA GLU A 454 22.89 -12.25 1.75
C GLU A 454 22.05 -10.97 1.59
N TYR A 455 22.10 -10.06 2.56
CA TYR A 455 21.38 -8.78 2.50
C TYR A 455 21.90 -7.93 1.34
N THR A 456 23.22 -7.74 1.27
CA THR A 456 23.87 -6.95 0.23
C THR A 456 23.65 -7.57 -1.16
N TYR A 457 23.62 -8.90 -1.25
CA TYR A 457 23.33 -9.59 -2.50
C TYR A 457 21.91 -9.31 -3.00
N ILE A 458 20.90 -9.42 -2.13
CA ILE A 458 19.51 -9.13 -2.49
C ILE A 458 19.35 -7.64 -2.82
N ASP A 459 19.94 -6.73 -2.02
CA ASP A 459 19.84 -5.27 -2.23
C ASP A 459 20.48 -4.81 -3.56
N ALA A 460 21.35 -5.63 -4.14
CA ALA A 460 21.99 -5.37 -5.42
C ALA A 460 21.48 -6.26 -6.58
N TYR A 461 20.60 -7.22 -6.29
CA TYR A 461 20.23 -8.32 -7.21
C TYR A 461 19.85 -7.84 -8.62
N TRP A 462 18.92 -6.90 -8.77
CA TRP A 462 18.44 -6.45 -10.07
C TRP A 462 19.50 -5.66 -10.85
N TYR A 463 20.35 -4.97 -10.15
CA TYR A 463 21.39 -4.15 -10.76
C TYR A 463 22.52 -5.00 -11.37
N TYR A 464 22.74 -6.20 -10.86
CA TYR A 464 23.78 -7.13 -11.31
C TYR A 464 23.21 -8.44 -11.88
N ARG A 465 21.92 -8.46 -12.28
CA ARG A 465 21.26 -9.67 -12.81
C ARG A 465 21.91 -10.25 -14.06
N ASP A 466 22.54 -9.40 -14.87
CA ASP A 466 23.23 -9.79 -16.11
C ASP A 466 24.72 -10.07 -15.88
N CYS A 467 25.15 -10.13 -14.63
CA CYS A 467 26.53 -10.34 -14.19
C CYS A 467 26.70 -11.66 -13.43
N PRO A 468 27.89 -12.26 -13.45
CA PRO A 468 28.28 -13.26 -12.45
C PRO A 468 28.31 -12.59 -11.07
N ALA A 469 27.26 -12.79 -10.28
CA ALA A 469 27.12 -12.21 -8.95
C ALA A 469 27.01 -13.32 -7.90
N TYR A 470 27.79 -13.16 -6.82
CA TYR A 470 27.92 -14.11 -5.73
C TYR A 470 27.78 -13.41 -4.37
N TYR A 471 27.70 -14.18 -3.29
CA TYR A 471 27.74 -13.64 -1.94
C TYR A 471 28.52 -14.56 -1.00
N PHE A 472 29.14 -13.97 0.02
CA PHE A 472 29.77 -14.71 1.09
C PHE A 472 28.74 -15.15 2.13
N LEU A 473 28.83 -16.39 2.54
CA LEU A 473 28.09 -16.88 3.69
C LEU A 473 28.98 -16.81 4.93
N ALA A 474 28.60 -15.99 5.87
CA ALA A 474 29.40 -15.66 7.04
C ALA A 474 29.64 -16.82 8.00
N ALA A 475 28.64 -17.68 8.24
CA ALA A 475 28.71 -18.89 9.04
C ALA A 475 27.44 -19.74 8.87
N GLY A 476 27.59 -21.05 8.72
CA GLY A 476 26.45 -21.97 8.61
C GLY A 476 25.77 -21.96 7.25
N ASP A 477 24.52 -22.41 7.22
CA ASP A 477 23.67 -22.41 6.04
C ASP A 477 22.72 -21.21 6.00
N VAL A 478 22.35 -20.81 4.78
CA VAL A 478 21.29 -19.82 4.59
C VAL A 478 20.00 -20.31 5.22
N SER A 479 19.29 -19.41 5.90
CA SER A 479 18.02 -19.74 6.56
C SER A 479 17.04 -20.41 5.58
N ALA A 480 16.44 -21.50 6.02
CA ALA A 480 15.39 -22.17 5.26
C ALA A 480 14.07 -21.40 5.22
N ARG A 481 13.93 -20.32 6.03
CA ARG A 481 12.74 -19.49 6.17
C ARG A 481 13.07 -18.01 6.08
N GLY A 482 12.10 -17.22 5.63
CA GLY A 482 12.20 -15.77 5.55
C GLY A 482 12.89 -15.27 4.30
N GLY A 483 13.24 -13.99 4.31
CA GLY A 483 13.73 -13.25 3.14
C GLY A 483 14.99 -13.79 2.48
N TYR A 484 15.77 -14.64 3.15
CA TYR A 484 16.96 -15.26 2.56
C TYR A 484 16.74 -16.68 2.00
N ALA A 485 15.60 -17.29 2.27
CA ALA A 485 15.28 -18.63 1.76
C ALA A 485 15.45 -18.79 0.23
N PRO A 486 15.19 -17.79 -0.63
CA PRO A 486 15.43 -17.87 -2.07
C PRO A 486 16.89 -18.07 -2.48
N LEU A 487 17.83 -17.81 -1.59
CA LEU A 487 19.27 -17.95 -1.83
C LEU A 487 19.82 -19.33 -1.43
N ARG A 488 19.05 -20.11 -0.70
CA ARG A 488 19.47 -21.41 -0.20
C ARG A 488 19.77 -22.38 -1.35
N HIS A 489 20.90 -23.07 -1.27
CA HIS A 489 21.36 -24.03 -2.27
C HIS A 489 21.52 -23.43 -3.69
N THR A 490 21.81 -22.14 -3.79
CA THR A 490 22.11 -21.51 -5.08
C THR A 490 23.61 -21.56 -5.37
N ALA A 491 23.98 -21.60 -6.65
CA ALA A 491 25.36 -21.50 -7.09
C ALA A 491 26.03 -20.15 -6.79
N ALA A 492 25.25 -19.16 -6.35
CA ALA A 492 25.75 -17.84 -5.98
C ALA A 492 26.41 -17.81 -4.59
N GLN A 493 26.23 -18.84 -3.76
CA GLN A 493 26.83 -18.93 -2.43
C GLN A 493 28.31 -19.30 -2.53
N LEU A 494 29.19 -18.50 -1.91
CA LEU A 494 30.63 -18.76 -1.85
C LEU A 494 31.12 -18.89 -0.41
N LYS A 495 32.01 -19.84 -0.17
CA LYS A 495 32.76 -19.94 1.09
C LYS A 495 34.09 -19.20 1.00
N SER A 496 34.69 -19.12 -0.19
CA SER A 496 35.92 -18.39 -0.49
C SER A 496 35.90 -17.91 -1.95
N PRO A 497 36.48 -16.73 -2.26
CA PRO A 497 36.68 -16.30 -3.65
C PRO A 497 37.59 -17.20 -4.43
N ASP A 498 38.42 -18.02 -3.77
CA ASP A 498 39.32 -18.97 -4.43
C ASP A 498 38.57 -20.10 -5.17
N LEU A 499 37.29 -20.31 -4.87
CA LEU A 499 36.43 -21.23 -5.62
C LEU A 499 36.08 -20.70 -7.02
N LEU A 500 36.34 -19.42 -7.28
CA LEU A 500 36.21 -18.81 -8.59
C LEU A 500 37.56 -18.81 -9.28
N ALA A 501 37.65 -19.36 -10.49
CA ALA A 501 38.87 -19.34 -11.31
C ALA A 501 39.09 -17.95 -11.93
N VAL A 502 39.24 -16.92 -11.10
CA VAL A 502 39.40 -15.51 -11.52
C VAL A 502 40.58 -14.88 -10.78
N ASP A 503 41.22 -13.90 -11.42
CA ASP A 503 42.35 -13.16 -10.84
C ASP A 503 41.90 -11.81 -10.22
N ARG A 504 40.66 -11.44 -10.40
CA ARG A 504 40.10 -10.19 -9.88
C ARG A 504 38.59 -10.31 -9.65
N PHE A 505 38.11 -9.62 -8.64
CA PHE A 505 36.68 -9.48 -8.37
C PHE A 505 36.39 -8.13 -7.71
N THR A 506 35.12 -7.76 -7.65
CA THR A 506 34.68 -6.58 -6.90
C THR A 506 33.81 -7.01 -5.72
N LEU A 507 34.24 -6.67 -4.50
CA LEU A 507 33.45 -6.88 -3.28
C LEU A 507 32.48 -5.71 -3.09
N LEU A 508 31.19 -6.02 -3.00
CA LEU A 508 30.18 -5.08 -2.53
C LEU A 508 30.04 -5.19 -1.02
N SER A 509 30.21 -4.10 -0.31
CA SER A 509 30.12 -4.06 1.15
C SER A 509 29.24 -2.91 1.63
N TRP A 510 28.56 -3.14 2.74
CA TRP A 510 27.95 -2.10 3.53
C TRP A 510 28.95 -1.68 4.62
N SER A 511 29.36 -0.43 4.65
CA SER A 511 30.57 0.09 5.33
C SER A 511 30.65 -0.20 6.84
N THR A 512 29.62 -0.74 7.45
CA THR A 512 29.54 -0.88 8.91
C THR A 512 29.56 -2.32 9.42
N ARG A 513 29.52 -3.35 8.55
CA ARG A 513 29.22 -4.71 9.02
C ARG A 513 30.36 -5.68 9.14
N ARG A 514 31.38 -5.68 8.26
CA ARG A 514 32.53 -6.57 8.34
C ARG A 514 33.73 -6.03 7.59
N ASP A 515 34.91 -6.21 8.18
CA ASP A 515 36.18 -6.01 7.50
C ASP A 515 36.64 -7.34 6.91
N TYR A 516 36.51 -7.51 5.60
CA TYR A 516 37.01 -8.67 4.88
C TYR A 516 38.47 -8.53 4.44
N ASP A 517 39.09 -7.36 4.63
CA ASP A 517 40.46 -7.09 4.15
C ASP A 517 41.44 -8.08 4.76
N ALA A 518 41.38 -8.33 6.07
CA ALA A 518 42.28 -9.26 6.76
C ALA A 518 42.11 -10.69 6.25
N LEU A 519 40.88 -11.16 6.06
CA LEU A 519 40.59 -12.50 5.56
C LEU A 519 41.06 -12.67 4.13
N LEU A 520 40.80 -11.72 3.26
CA LEU A 520 41.15 -11.77 1.84
C LEU A 520 42.65 -11.63 1.64
N HIS A 521 43.31 -10.78 2.42
CA HIS A 521 44.78 -10.66 2.39
C HIS A 521 45.46 -11.97 2.81
N ALA A 522 44.96 -12.62 3.86
CA ALA A 522 45.47 -13.92 4.31
C ALA A 522 45.32 -15.04 3.26
N THR A 523 44.38 -14.90 2.33
CA THR A 523 44.14 -15.84 1.22
C THR A 523 44.76 -15.38 -0.10
N GLY A 524 45.70 -14.42 -0.08
CA GLY A 524 46.48 -14.01 -1.26
C GLY A 524 45.77 -12.98 -2.16
N TRP A 525 44.83 -12.20 -1.64
CA TRP A 525 44.19 -11.13 -2.39
C TRP A 525 44.69 -9.76 -1.95
N THR A 526 44.97 -8.89 -2.90
CA THR A 526 45.42 -7.52 -2.67
C THR A 526 44.26 -6.57 -2.94
N ARG A 527 44.01 -5.68 -1.97
CA ARG A 527 43.02 -4.62 -2.09
C ARG A 527 43.46 -3.57 -3.11
N GLY A 528 42.55 -3.23 -4.01
CA GLY A 528 42.72 -2.22 -5.04
C GLY A 528 41.86 -0.98 -4.80
N ARG A 529 41.24 -0.50 -5.87
CA ARG A 529 40.40 0.69 -5.87
C ARG A 529 39.16 0.52 -5.00
N VAL A 530 38.85 1.55 -4.20
CA VAL A 530 37.60 1.65 -3.39
C VAL A 530 36.72 2.74 -3.96
N THR A 531 35.51 2.37 -4.33
CA THR A 531 34.46 3.32 -4.72
C THR A 531 33.39 3.32 -3.65
N ARG A 532 33.09 4.50 -3.05
CA ARG A 532 32.05 4.64 -2.02
C ARG A 532 30.90 5.49 -2.52
N ARG A 533 29.67 5.11 -2.14
CA ARG A 533 28.44 5.84 -2.35
C ARG A 533 27.54 5.65 -1.13
N ASP A 534 27.33 6.72 -0.39
CA ASP A 534 26.59 6.69 0.88
C ASP A 534 27.19 5.64 1.85
N ALA A 535 26.36 4.76 2.40
CA ALA A 535 26.80 3.67 3.28
C ALA A 535 27.37 2.44 2.51
N ASN A 536 27.37 2.46 1.18
CA ASN A 536 27.79 1.34 0.35
C ASN A 536 29.18 1.56 -0.24
N ALA A 537 29.95 0.48 -0.36
CA ALA A 537 31.26 0.50 -0.98
C ALA A 537 31.45 -0.67 -1.95
N ALA A 538 32.19 -0.42 -3.01
CA ALA A 538 32.71 -1.44 -3.91
C ALA A 538 34.23 -1.41 -3.83
N VAL A 539 34.85 -2.56 -3.52
CA VAL A 539 36.26 -2.72 -3.31
C VAL A 539 36.80 -3.73 -4.35
N GLU A 540 37.70 -3.29 -5.18
CA GLU A 540 38.38 -4.21 -6.12
C GLU A 540 39.43 -5.03 -5.38
N TYR A 541 39.49 -6.32 -5.68
CA TYR A 541 40.54 -7.24 -5.23
C TYR A 541 41.18 -7.89 -6.42
N ARG A 542 42.51 -8.10 -6.32
CA ARG A 542 43.31 -8.79 -7.32
C ARG A 542 44.12 -9.87 -6.62
N ARG A 543 44.29 -11.01 -7.26
CA ARG A 543 45.16 -12.09 -6.77
C ARG A 543 46.62 -11.58 -6.75
N GLN A 544 47.33 -11.84 -5.68
CA GLN A 544 48.78 -11.59 -5.64
C GLN A 544 49.43 -12.50 -6.69
N SER A 545 50.13 -11.92 -7.66
CA SER A 545 51.01 -12.71 -8.52
C SER A 545 52.05 -13.39 -7.63
N SER A 546 52.14 -14.73 -7.68
CA SER A 546 53.23 -15.44 -7.02
C SER A 546 54.52 -14.75 -7.44
N PRO A 547 55.45 -14.46 -6.51
CA PRO A 547 56.76 -13.96 -6.91
C PRO A 547 57.35 -14.96 -7.91
N PRO A 548 58.05 -14.50 -8.99
CA PRO A 548 58.71 -15.38 -9.91
C PRO A 548 59.61 -16.31 -9.10
N PRO A 549 59.69 -17.62 -9.45
CA PRO A 549 60.56 -18.54 -8.77
C PRO A 549 61.96 -17.91 -8.74
N ALA A 550 62.55 -17.82 -7.54
CA ALA A 550 63.91 -17.29 -7.39
C ALA A 550 64.78 -17.99 -8.36
N SER A 551 65.32 -17.26 -9.32
CA SER A 551 66.31 -17.74 -10.23
C SER A 551 67.45 -18.34 -9.38
N SER A 552 67.56 -19.66 -9.40
CA SER A 552 68.71 -20.34 -8.82
C SER A 552 69.94 -19.91 -9.63
N GLU A 553 70.57 -18.84 -9.18
CA GLU A 553 71.97 -18.60 -9.61
C GLU A 553 72.82 -19.75 -9.10
N ARG A 554 73.32 -20.52 -10.05
CA ARG A 554 74.47 -21.40 -9.87
C ARG A 554 75.71 -20.68 -10.36
#